data_dcebb5939a65b5371a69eb042d4f27ca
#
_entry.id   dcebb5939a65b5371a69eb042d4f27ca
#
_cell.length_a   1.000
_cell.length_b   1.000
_cell.length_c   1.000
_cell.angle_alpha   90.00
_cell.angle_beta   90.00
_cell.angle_gamma   90.00
#
_symmetry.space_group_name_H-M   'P 1'
#
loop_
_entity.id
_entity.type
_entity.pdbx_description
1 polymer ?
#
loop_
_entity_poly.entity_id
_entity_poly.type
_entity_poly.pdbx_seq_one_letter_code
_entity_poly.pdbx_strand_id
1 'polypeptide(L)'
;MSMSLYYKKIREQLGHELILIPSVAAVIKNEQEKILFQYPGGEYWSLPAGAIELGETPEEAVIREVWEETGLKVQVKKQKGVFGGEEFRYTYANGDKVEYIVIVFECEISGGELKSIDDESLKLKYFPLSEKPLLALPYPDKIFL
;
A
#
# COMPACT_ATOMS: atom_id res chain seq x y z
N MET A 1 -1.56 -4.54 -7.53
CA MET A 1 -1.60 -3.18 -8.10
C MET A 1 -1.12 -3.21 -9.52
N SER A 2 -1.94 -2.74 -10.44
CA SER A 2 -1.48 -2.67 -11.84
C SER A 2 -0.55 -1.48 -12.03
N MET A 3 0.50 -1.70 -12.80
CA MET A 3 1.50 -0.69 -13.07
C MET A 3 0.99 0.28 -14.13
N SER A 4 1.09 1.59 -13.86
CA SER A 4 0.72 2.62 -14.83
C SER A 4 1.65 2.62 -16.04
N LEU A 5 1.22 3.31 -17.09
CA LEU A 5 2.03 3.45 -18.30
C LEU A 5 3.39 4.10 -18.00
N TYR A 6 3.42 5.08 -17.09
CA TYR A 6 4.65 5.75 -16.70
C TYR A 6 5.67 4.75 -16.10
N TYR A 7 5.24 3.96 -15.11
CA TYR A 7 6.12 3.00 -14.47
C TYR A 7 6.48 1.85 -15.41
N LYS A 8 5.56 1.43 -16.28
CA LYS A 8 5.86 0.43 -17.31
C LYS A 8 6.99 0.88 -18.24
N LYS A 9 6.96 2.16 -18.65
CA LYS A 9 8.02 2.71 -19.51
C LYS A 9 9.37 2.73 -18.80
N ILE A 10 9.39 3.11 -17.53
CA ILE A 10 10.62 3.08 -16.74
C ILE A 10 11.15 1.64 -16.65
N ARG A 11 10.27 0.69 -16.37
CA ARG A 11 10.66 -0.72 -16.24
C ARG A 11 11.18 -1.28 -17.55
N GLU A 12 10.60 -0.91 -18.68
CA GLU A 12 11.07 -1.30 -20.00
C GLU A 12 12.50 -0.82 -20.25
N GLN A 13 12.85 0.39 -19.78
CA GLN A 13 14.17 0.95 -19.94
C GLN A 13 15.21 0.30 -19.01
N LEU A 14 14.82 0.01 -17.78
CA LEU A 14 15.73 -0.45 -16.74
C LEU A 14 15.72 -1.95 -16.52
N GLY A 15 14.79 -2.68 -17.13
CA GLY A 15 14.68 -4.13 -16.93
C GLY A 15 14.37 -4.45 -15.48
N HIS A 16 15.14 -5.37 -14.87
CA HIS A 16 14.96 -5.77 -13.47
C HIS A 16 15.81 -4.96 -12.48
N GLU A 17 16.48 -3.91 -12.96
CA GLU A 17 17.29 -3.08 -12.07
C GLU A 17 16.43 -2.38 -11.01
N LEU A 18 17.07 -2.06 -9.89
CA LEU A 18 16.41 -1.41 -8.77
C LEU A 18 15.86 -0.04 -9.16
N ILE A 19 14.57 0.17 -8.95
CA ILE A 19 13.88 1.45 -9.22
C ILE A 19 13.40 2.03 -7.90
N LEU A 20 13.69 3.32 -7.68
CA LEU A 20 13.16 4.07 -6.55
C LEU A 20 11.75 4.56 -6.90
N ILE A 21 10.76 4.17 -6.11
CA ILE A 21 9.36 4.50 -6.38
C ILE A 21 8.73 5.21 -5.18
N PRO A 22 8.24 6.46 -5.36
CA PRO A 22 7.44 7.11 -4.34
C PRO A 22 6.08 6.44 -4.23
N SER A 23 5.67 6.14 -3.02
CA SER A 23 4.43 5.42 -2.77
C SER A 23 3.72 5.88 -1.52
N VAL A 24 2.51 5.40 -1.33
CA VAL A 24 1.66 5.70 -0.19
C VAL A 24 1.14 4.40 0.40
N ALA A 25 0.79 4.42 1.69
CA ALA A 25 0.13 3.31 2.35
C ALA A 25 -0.90 3.85 3.33
N ALA A 26 -1.97 3.10 3.53
CA ALA A 26 -3.07 3.50 4.38
C ALA A 26 -3.19 2.62 5.62
N VAL A 27 -3.31 3.25 6.78
CA VAL A 27 -3.74 2.59 8.01
C VAL A 27 -5.22 2.90 8.18
N ILE A 28 -6.05 1.86 8.05
CA ILE A 28 -7.51 1.96 8.12
C ILE A 28 -7.99 1.09 9.26
N LYS A 29 -8.69 1.68 10.22
CA LYS A 29 -9.22 0.96 11.37
C LYS A 29 -10.74 0.90 11.30
N ASN A 30 -11.29 -0.25 11.73
CA ASN A 30 -12.73 -0.37 11.89
C ASN A 30 -13.16 0.12 13.29
N GLU A 31 -14.45 -0.03 13.62
CA GLU A 31 -15.00 0.41 14.91
C GLU A 31 -14.39 -0.31 16.11
N GLN A 32 -13.81 -1.50 15.90
CA GLN A 32 -13.15 -2.28 16.94
C GLN A 32 -11.64 -2.05 16.98
N GLU A 33 -11.16 -0.98 16.33
CA GLU A 33 -9.74 -0.62 16.26
C GLU A 33 -8.87 -1.69 15.55
N LYS A 34 -9.49 -2.58 14.78
CA LYS A 34 -8.75 -3.55 13.97
C LYS A 34 -8.30 -2.91 12.67
N ILE A 35 -7.14 -3.30 12.19
CA ILE A 35 -6.46 -2.70 11.05
C ILE A 35 -6.69 -3.54 9.80
N LEU A 36 -6.98 -2.88 8.68
CA LEU A 36 -7.21 -3.54 7.40
C LEU A 36 -5.88 -3.87 6.73
N PHE A 37 -5.72 -5.15 6.40
CA PHE A 37 -4.60 -5.64 5.59
C PHE A 37 -5.13 -6.38 4.38
N GLN A 38 -4.28 -6.47 3.35
CA GLN A 38 -4.58 -7.23 2.15
C GLN A 38 -3.55 -8.33 1.93
N TYR A 39 -4.00 -9.42 1.33
CA TYR A 39 -3.16 -10.56 1.03
C TYR A 39 -3.15 -10.80 -0.49
N PRO A 40 -2.06 -10.45 -1.18
CA PRO A 40 -1.98 -10.64 -2.63
C PRO A 40 -1.58 -12.04 -3.06
N GLY A 41 -1.34 -12.94 -2.12
CA GLY A 41 -0.80 -14.26 -2.36
C GLY A 41 0.64 -14.36 -1.88
N GLY A 42 1.11 -15.56 -1.61
CA GLY A 42 2.47 -15.79 -1.12
C GLY A 42 2.57 -15.76 0.39
N GLU A 43 3.68 -15.25 0.92
CA GLU A 43 4.00 -15.35 2.34
C GLU A 43 3.58 -14.14 3.16
N TYR A 44 3.49 -12.97 2.53
CA TYR A 44 3.32 -11.70 3.24
C TYR A 44 2.01 -11.01 2.93
N TRP A 45 1.48 -10.34 3.95
CA TRP A 45 0.38 -9.39 3.81
C TRP A 45 0.94 -7.99 3.62
N SER A 46 0.08 -7.05 3.25
CA SER A 46 0.46 -5.65 3.11
C SER A 46 -0.66 -4.72 3.56
N LEU A 47 -0.30 -3.48 3.83
CA LEU A 47 -1.28 -2.40 3.92
C LEU A 47 -1.81 -2.12 2.51
N PRO A 48 -3.04 -1.59 2.38
CA PRO A 48 -3.44 -0.98 1.11
C PRO A 48 -2.42 0.10 0.75
N ALA A 49 -1.80 -0.03 -0.43
CA ALA A 49 -0.65 0.78 -0.80
C ALA A 49 -0.46 0.80 -2.31
N GLY A 50 0.29 1.77 -2.79
CA GLY A 50 0.66 1.80 -4.18
C GLY A 50 1.48 3.03 -4.55
N ALA A 51 1.94 3.05 -5.79
CA ALA A 51 2.78 4.11 -6.32
C ALA A 51 1.99 5.41 -6.54
N ILE A 52 2.67 6.53 -6.32
CA ILE A 52 2.12 7.84 -6.67
C ILE A 52 2.28 8.02 -8.17
N GLU A 53 1.20 8.43 -8.84
CA GLU A 53 1.20 8.67 -10.28
C GLU A 53 1.57 10.12 -10.61
N LEU A 54 1.99 10.34 -11.84
CA LEU A 54 2.29 11.70 -12.31
C LEU A 54 1.08 12.61 -12.10
N GLY A 55 1.31 13.76 -11.51
CA GLY A 55 0.28 14.76 -11.25
C GLY A 55 -0.56 14.55 -10.03
N GLU A 56 -0.40 13.42 -9.33
CA GLU A 56 -1.13 13.17 -8.08
C GLU A 56 -0.38 13.75 -6.89
N THR A 57 -1.15 14.30 -5.92
CA THR A 57 -0.59 14.51 -4.59
C THR A 57 -0.55 13.18 -3.85
N PRO A 58 0.29 13.04 -2.80
CA PRO A 58 0.28 11.81 -1.99
C PRO A 58 -1.09 11.48 -1.41
N GLU A 59 -1.87 12.48 -0.98
CA GLU A 59 -3.20 12.24 -0.43
C GLU A 59 -4.16 11.72 -1.49
N GLU A 60 -4.12 12.29 -2.69
CA GLU A 60 -4.92 11.78 -3.82
C GLU A 60 -4.55 10.34 -4.16
N ALA A 61 -3.25 10.03 -4.12
CA ALA A 61 -2.76 8.69 -4.44
C ALA A 61 -3.27 7.65 -3.43
N VAL A 62 -3.23 7.94 -2.13
CA VAL A 62 -3.68 6.98 -1.13
C VAL A 62 -5.19 6.75 -1.20
N ILE A 63 -5.97 7.80 -1.46
CA ILE A 63 -7.42 7.67 -1.62
C ILE A 63 -7.74 6.78 -2.83
N ARG A 64 -7.06 6.99 -3.95
CA ARG A 64 -7.24 6.17 -5.16
C ARG A 64 -6.83 4.71 -4.92
N GLU A 65 -5.67 4.48 -4.33
CA GLU A 65 -5.18 3.11 -4.08
C GLU A 65 -6.11 2.35 -3.13
N VAL A 66 -6.59 3.01 -2.08
CA VAL A 66 -7.55 2.37 -1.16
C VAL A 66 -8.81 1.97 -1.92
N TRP A 67 -9.34 2.86 -2.76
CA TRP A 67 -10.52 2.54 -3.57
C TRP A 67 -10.27 1.35 -4.49
N GLU A 68 -9.17 1.36 -5.24
CA GLU A 68 -8.86 0.29 -6.19
C GLU A 68 -8.67 -1.07 -5.50
N GLU A 69 -8.00 -1.08 -4.37
CA GLU A 69 -7.64 -2.33 -3.70
C GLU A 69 -8.70 -2.84 -2.75
N THR A 70 -9.49 -1.97 -2.15
CA THR A 70 -10.43 -2.35 -1.08
C THR A 70 -11.89 -2.03 -1.35
N GLY A 71 -12.19 -1.17 -2.32
CA GLY A 71 -13.55 -0.69 -2.55
C GLY A 71 -14.05 0.32 -1.53
N LEU A 72 -13.21 0.72 -0.58
CA LEU A 72 -13.58 1.72 0.41
C LEU A 72 -13.26 3.13 -0.06
N LYS A 73 -14.15 4.07 0.28
CA LYS A 73 -13.89 5.50 0.15
C LYS A 73 -13.39 5.99 1.48
N VAL A 74 -12.26 6.70 1.46
CA VAL A 74 -11.64 7.19 2.69
C VAL A 74 -11.30 8.68 2.57
N GLN A 75 -11.13 9.28 3.74
CA GLN A 75 -10.55 10.62 3.89
C GLN A 75 -9.25 10.47 4.65
N VAL A 76 -8.24 11.26 4.28
CA VAL A 76 -6.98 11.30 5.01
C VAL A 76 -7.20 12.03 6.31
N LYS A 77 -6.82 11.39 7.42
CA LYS A 77 -6.93 11.97 8.74
C LYS A 77 -5.64 12.64 9.16
N LYS A 78 -4.52 11.95 9.02
CA LYS A 78 -3.19 12.50 9.30
C LYS A 78 -2.09 11.63 8.69
N GLN A 79 -0.91 12.20 8.52
CA GLN A 79 0.29 11.49 8.14
C GLN A 79 0.87 10.78 9.36
N LYS A 80 1.24 9.53 9.20
CA LYS A 80 1.81 8.70 10.29
C LYS A 80 3.32 8.54 10.17
N GLY A 81 3.91 8.95 9.06
CA GLY A 81 5.35 8.91 8.87
C GLY A 81 5.73 8.71 7.42
N VAL A 82 7.03 8.87 7.16
CA VAL A 82 7.65 8.62 5.86
C VAL A 82 8.79 7.63 6.07
N PHE A 83 8.82 6.57 5.28
CA PHE A 83 9.78 5.48 5.44
C PHE A 83 10.46 5.17 4.12
N GLY A 84 11.69 4.70 4.16
CA GLY A 84 12.44 4.36 2.97
C GLY A 84 13.79 3.75 3.31
N GLY A 85 14.64 3.64 2.30
CA GLY A 85 15.97 3.07 2.42
C GLY A 85 16.02 1.60 2.07
N GLU A 86 17.15 0.96 2.33
CA GLU A 86 17.38 -0.43 1.94
C GLU A 86 16.37 -1.40 2.51
N GLU A 87 15.86 -1.14 3.72
CA GLU A 87 14.86 -2.01 4.36
C GLU A 87 13.52 -2.00 3.64
N PHE A 88 13.27 -0.98 2.80
CA PHE A 88 12.03 -0.85 2.04
C PHE A 88 12.19 -1.30 0.59
N ARG A 89 13.15 -2.19 0.34
CA ARG A 89 13.30 -2.87 -0.93
C ARG A 89 12.45 -4.13 -0.99
N TYR A 90 11.92 -4.40 -2.16
CA TYR A 90 11.14 -5.61 -2.40
C TYR A 90 11.49 -6.17 -3.78
N THR A 91 11.62 -7.49 -3.87
CA THR A 91 11.82 -8.17 -5.14
C THR A 91 10.57 -8.98 -5.46
N TYR A 92 9.95 -8.66 -6.57
CA TYR A 92 8.75 -9.36 -7.04
C TYR A 92 9.12 -10.72 -7.65
N ALA A 93 8.11 -11.61 -7.78
CA ALA A 93 8.32 -12.96 -8.28
C ALA A 93 8.93 -12.97 -9.69
N ASN A 94 8.64 -11.96 -10.51
CA ASN A 94 9.21 -11.84 -11.86
C ASN A 94 10.64 -11.30 -11.88
N GLY A 95 11.23 -10.99 -10.73
CA GLY A 95 12.59 -10.46 -10.62
C GLY A 95 12.69 -8.94 -10.57
N ASP A 96 11.59 -8.21 -10.71
CA ASP A 96 11.60 -6.76 -10.61
C ASP A 96 11.95 -6.31 -9.20
N LYS A 97 12.90 -5.36 -9.09
CA LYS A 97 13.37 -4.83 -7.82
C LYS A 97 12.95 -3.40 -7.65
N VAL A 98 12.41 -3.10 -6.47
CA VAL A 98 11.98 -1.74 -6.13
C VAL A 98 12.51 -1.35 -4.76
N GLU A 99 12.76 -0.06 -4.60
CA GLU A 99 13.01 0.56 -3.30
C GLU A 99 11.93 1.62 -3.14
N TYR A 100 11.12 1.46 -2.09
CA TYR A 100 10.00 2.37 -1.87
C TYR A 100 10.37 3.50 -0.94
N ILE A 101 9.88 4.70 -1.25
CA ILE A 101 9.69 5.75 -0.26
C ILE A 101 8.20 5.75 0.00
N VAL A 102 7.78 5.43 1.23
CA VAL A 102 6.36 5.27 1.55
C VAL A 102 5.91 6.36 2.51
N ILE A 103 4.91 7.12 2.09
CA ILE A 103 4.22 8.06 2.98
C ILE A 103 3.01 7.31 3.54
N VAL A 104 2.97 7.11 4.85
CA VAL A 104 1.90 6.39 5.53
C VAL A 104 0.87 7.37 6.06
N PHE A 105 -0.39 7.17 5.70
CA PHE A 105 -1.50 7.98 6.17
C PHE A 105 -2.46 7.14 7.00
N GLU A 106 -2.96 7.73 8.08
CA GLU A 106 -4.14 7.20 8.75
C GLU A 106 -5.35 7.72 7.99
N CYS A 107 -6.22 6.82 7.57
CA CYS A 107 -7.39 7.15 6.77
C CYS A 107 -8.66 6.71 7.48
N GLU A 108 -9.72 7.50 7.34
CA GLU A 108 -11.03 7.26 7.92
C GLU A 108 -12.01 6.86 6.83
N ILE A 109 -12.78 5.80 7.06
CA ILE A 109 -13.77 5.31 6.09
C ILE A 109 -14.91 6.31 6.00
N SER A 110 -15.21 6.76 4.78
CA SER A 110 -16.33 7.67 4.51
C SER A 110 -17.44 7.05 3.65
N GLY A 111 -17.20 5.85 3.11
CA GLY A 111 -18.19 5.17 2.28
C GLY A 111 -17.61 3.95 1.59
N GLY A 112 -18.33 3.43 0.62
CA GLY A 112 -17.92 2.27 -0.16
C GLY A 112 -18.22 0.96 0.54
N GLU A 113 -17.84 -0.13 -0.11
CA GLU A 113 -18.00 -1.49 0.39
C GLU A 113 -16.67 -2.23 0.27
N LEU A 114 -16.34 -3.02 1.28
CA LEU A 114 -15.09 -3.77 1.30
C LEU A 114 -15.09 -4.88 0.25
N LYS A 115 -14.41 -4.64 -0.86
CA LYS A 115 -14.19 -5.62 -1.93
C LYS A 115 -13.09 -5.12 -2.84
N SER A 116 -12.28 -6.02 -3.38
CA SER A 116 -11.26 -5.65 -4.34
C SER A 116 -11.90 -5.16 -5.65
N ILE A 117 -11.46 -4.02 -6.15
CA ILE A 117 -11.91 -3.47 -7.42
C ILE A 117 -10.96 -3.88 -8.55
N ASP A 118 -9.67 -4.02 -8.26
CA ASP A 118 -8.61 -4.27 -9.24
C ASP A 118 -8.25 -5.75 -9.44
N ASP A 119 -8.89 -6.67 -8.72
CA ASP A 119 -8.63 -8.11 -8.75
C ASP A 119 -7.22 -8.54 -8.35
N GLU A 120 -6.40 -7.62 -7.87
CA GLU A 120 -5.02 -7.94 -7.44
C GLU A 120 -4.94 -8.43 -6.00
N SER A 121 -5.92 -8.05 -5.16
CA SER A 121 -5.96 -8.48 -3.77
C SER A 121 -6.79 -9.73 -3.64
N LEU A 122 -6.19 -10.84 -3.18
CA LEU A 122 -6.89 -12.10 -3.00
C LEU A 122 -7.77 -12.11 -1.75
N LYS A 123 -7.36 -11.41 -0.70
CA LYS A 123 -8.11 -11.31 0.56
C LYS A 123 -7.95 -9.93 1.17
N LEU A 124 -9.01 -9.49 1.83
CA LEU A 124 -9.04 -8.27 2.63
C LEU A 124 -9.54 -8.67 4.01
N LYS A 125 -8.79 -8.32 5.06
CA LYS A 125 -9.16 -8.71 6.41
C LYS A 125 -8.67 -7.71 7.45
N TYR A 126 -9.50 -7.47 8.47
CA TYR A 126 -9.12 -6.69 9.64
C TYR A 126 -8.45 -7.58 10.68
N PHE A 127 -7.34 -7.11 11.23
CA PHE A 127 -6.61 -7.79 12.31
C PHE A 127 -6.44 -6.87 13.49
N PRO A 128 -6.57 -7.36 14.73
CA PRO A 128 -6.12 -6.58 15.86
C PRO A 128 -4.59 -6.44 15.80
N LEU A 129 -4.06 -5.35 16.34
CA LEU A 129 -2.61 -5.12 16.29
C LEU A 129 -1.82 -6.27 16.91
N SER A 130 -2.34 -6.85 17.99
CA SER A 130 -1.70 -7.99 18.66
C SER A 130 -1.59 -9.25 17.79
N GLU A 131 -2.39 -9.33 16.73
CA GLU A 131 -2.40 -10.46 15.80
C GLU A 131 -2.02 -10.03 14.38
N LYS A 132 -1.28 -8.93 14.27
CA LYS A 132 -0.84 -8.39 12.98
C LYS A 132 -0.11 -9.47 12.17
N PRO A 133 -0.46 -9.63 10.88
CA PRO A 133 0.21 -10.61 10.02
C PRO A 133 1.64 -10.17 9.68
N LEU A 134 2.43 -11.09 9.13
CA LEU A 134 3.74 -10.76 8.59
C LEU A 134 3.57 -9.83 7.39
N LEU A 135 4.28 -8.71 7.43
CA LEU A 135 4.21 -7.70 6.37
C LEU A 135 5.43 -7.77 5.46
N ALA A 136 5.22 -7.48 4.17
CA ALA A 136 6.30 -7.43 3.19
C ALA A 136 7.31 -6.31 3.46
N LEU A 137 6.87 -5.20 4.08
CA LEU A 137 7.72 -4.07 4.42
C LEU A 137 7.73 -3.85 5.94
N PRO A 138 8.88 -3.46 6.51
CA PRO A 138 9.05 -3.42 7.97
C PRO A 138 8.57 -2.12 8.61
N TYR A 139 7.29 -1.82 8.51
CA TYR A 139 6.72 -0.65 9.17
C TYR A 139 6.84 -0.76 10.69
N PRO A 140 7.23 0.32 11.38
CA PRO A 140 7.22 0.30 12.84
C PRO A 140 5.79 0.30 13.38
N ASP A 141 5.58 -0.33 14.53
CA ASP A 141 4.24 -0.42 15.12
C ASP A 141 3.62 0.93 15.45
N LYS A 142 4.44 1.97 15.63
CA LYS A 142 3.94 3.32 15.93
C LYS A 142 2.95 3.85 14.88
N ILE A 143 3.03 3.36 13.63
CA ILE A 143 2.09 3.82 12.61
C ILE A 143 0.66 3.35 12.88
N PHE A 144 0.49 2.29 13.66
CA PHE A 144 -0.81 1.71 13.98
C PHE A 144 -1.43 2.25 15.27
N LEU A 145 -0.67 3.06 16.01
CA LEU A 145 -1.12 3.64 17.29
C LEU A 145 -1.78 5.05 17.14
#